data_eb20e8a32a1f895b290ee92cd04a25e9
#
_entry.id   eb20e8a32a1f895b290ee92cd04a25e9
#
_cell.length_a   1.000
_cell.length_b   1.000
_cell.length_c   1.000
_cell.angle_alpha   90.00
_cell.angle_beta   90.00
_cell.angle_gamma   90.00
#
_symmetry.space_group_name_H-M   'P 1'
#
loop_
_entity.id
_entity.type
_entity.pdbx_description
1 polymer ?
#
loop_
_entity_poly.entity_id
_entity_poly.type
_entity_poly.pdbx_seq_one_letter_code
_entity_poly.pdbx_strand_id
1 'polypeptide(L)'
;MATLVGSASIKGSTETVRMVLLTFATIGITFTWGIEMTYCTPYLLNLGLTKSNTSLIWIAGPLSGLVVQPIAGVIADENTSKWGRRRPLMVASAVIVAASLLVLGFTREIVALVVADGESATRPTIFLAVVAIYVVDFAINVVMSCSRSLIVDTLPLEMQQTGAAWASRMSSIGHMIGYAAGSIDLLQILGTTLGDSQFQQLTVIAAIAILGSTAVTCWAVTEKVLVMPKGAEQSKSIVQVLRQILSTVRHLPPRVRAICWAQFWSWIGWFAFLFYNTTWLGETYFRYDAPPEARQSKDALGDMGRIGSASLFVYSCITFAGAFVLPLLVRSPDEGGFTQRPPRAIAGFVKKLNEKKPDLLTTWICGHLLFAAAMSLAPFARSFRFATFLVCLCGLPWTIAMWAPSALLGVEVNRLSGGGEGGSAYRRLSDEPGIELPEVGVGASDATVYLEDPMAGTDAEVASTAELSGIYFGILNIYTTLPQFCGTFIATIVFSLLEPGKSPELSGDGSADKGTETSGPNAIAVCLFIGAMSTVVAAFATHKLRAGSGKGAFRILG
;
A
#
# COMPACT_ATOMS: atom_id res chain seq x y z
N MET A 1 25.34 -9.54 -24.16
CA MET A 1 24.66 -9.06 -22.95
C MET A 1 23.69 -7.96 -23.32
N ALA A 2 22.52 -7.91 -22.71
CA ALA A 2 21.58 -6.81 -22.86
C ALA A 2 22.20 -5.53 -22.23
N THR A 3 22.16 -4.42 -22.94
CA THR A 3 22.76 -3.15 -22.47
C THR A 3 21.71 -2.07 -22.34
N LEU A 4 21.78 -1.28 -21.26
CA LEU A 4 20.95 -0.10 -21.08
C LEU A 4 21.65 1.10 -21.74
N VAL A 5 20.97 1.74 -22.69
CA VAL A 5 21.49 2.89 -23.44
C VAL A 5 20.68 4.14 -23.09
N GLY A 6 21.37 5.28 -23.02
CA GLY A 6 20.78 6.57 -22.65
C GLY A 6 20.98 6.93 -21.18
N SER A 7 20.51 8.11 -20.79
CA SER A 7 20.53 8.60 -19.41
C SER A 7 19.11 8.74 -18.89
N ALA A 8 18.87 8.24 -17.66
CA ALA A 8 17.63 8.53 -16.97
C ALA A 8 17.62 10.01 -16.57
N SER A 9 16.51 10.70 -16.80
CA SER A 9 16.36 12.10 -16.41
C SER A 9 14.93 12.43 -15.98
N ILE A 10 14.79 13.39 -15.08
CA ILE A 10 13.50 13.87 -14.57
C ILE A 10 13.45 15.38 -14.82
N LYS A 11 12.37 15.85 -15.45
CA LYS A 11 12.12 17.28 -15.65
C LYS A 11 11.86 17.96 -14.30
N GLY A 12 12.32 19.20 -14.16
CA GLY A 12 12.07 20.02 -12.97
C GLY A 12 13.28 20.88 -12.59
N SER A 13 13.00 22.08 -12.10
CA SER A 13 14.01 23.07 -11.70
C SER A 13 14.63 22.77 -10.34
N THR A 14 13.87 22.17 -9.44
CA THR A 14 14.30 21.81 -8.08
C THR A 14 14.16 20.32 -7.84
N GLU A 15 14.90 19.79 -6.87
CA GLU A 15 14.81 18.38 -6.47
C GLU A 15 13.38 18.02 -6.03
N THR A 16 12.74 18.87 -5.26
CA THR A 16 11.35 18.68 -4.83
C THR A 16 10.39 18.53 -6.01
N VAL A 17 10.49 19.40 -7.03
CA VAL A 17 9.65 19.32 -8.24
C VAL A 17 9.92 18.02 -9.00
N ARG A 18 11.18 17.60 -9.12
CA ARG A 18 11.53 16.33 -9.76
C ARG A 18 10.91 15.14 -9.03
N MET A 19 10.98 15.10 -7.70
CA MET A 19 10.39 14.04 -6.89
C MET A 19 8.86 14.01 -7.00
N VAL A 20 8.20 15.17 -6.97
CA VAL A 20 6.76 15.28 -7.17
C VAL A 20 6.36 14.72 -8.54
N LEU A 21 7.03 15.15 -9.61
CA LEU A 21 6.72 14.71 -10.99
C LEU A 21 6.97 13.20 -11.18
N LEU A 22 8.05 12.67 -10.60
CA LEU A 22 8.38 11.24 -10.67
C LEU A 22 7.29 10.39 -9.99
N THR A 23 6.76 10.85 -8.86
CA THR A 23 5.81 10.09 -8.03
C THR A 23 4.34 10.48 -8.25
N PHE A 24 4.07 11.38 -9.21
CA PHE A 24 2.74 11.97 -9.43
C PHE A 24 1.68 10.92 -9.81
N ALA A 25 2.05 9.89 -10.57
CA ALA A 25 1.15 8.79 -10.92
C ALA A 25 0.53 8.10 -9.70
N THR A 26 1.22 8.10 -8.56
CA THR A 26 0.71 7.52 -7.32
C THR A 26 -0.58 8.20 -6.84
N ILE A 27 -0.76 9.50 -7.12
CA ILE A 27 -2.01 10.22 -6.80
C ILE A 27 -3.19 9.58 -7.52
N GLY A 28 -3.10 9.35 -8.83
CA GLY A 28 -4.18 8.74 -9.61
C GLY A 28 -4.48 7.31 -9.18
N ILE A 29 -3.44 6.52 -8.89
CA ILE A 29 -3.58 5.15 -8.40
C ILE A 29 -4.36 5.12 -7.08
N THR A 30 -3.95 5.92 -6.10
CA THR A 30 -4.56 5.91 -4.77
C THR A 30 -5.89 6.64 -4.71
N PHE A 31 -6.12 7.63 -5.59
CA PHE A 31 -7.43 8.21 -5.82
C PHE A 31 -8.43 7.14 -6.31
N THR A 32 -8.05 6.36 -7.32
CA THR A 32 -8.89 5.26 -7.86
C THR A 32 -9.22 4.24 -6.78
N TRP A 33 -8.23 3.80 -6.02
CA TRP A 33 -8.45 2.90 -4.88
C TRP A 33 -9.34 3.52 -3.79
N GLY A 34 -9.19 4.81 -3.53
CA GLY A 34 -10.07 5.51 -2.59
C GLY A 34 -11.54 5.41 -2.99
N ILE A 35 -11.86 5.62 -4.27
CA ILE A 35 -13.23 5.48 -4.79
C ILE A 35 -13.70 4.02 -4.76
N GLU A 36 -12.85 3.11 -5.16
CA GLU A 36 -13.16 1.67 -5.16
C GLU A 36 -13.51 1.17 -3.76
N MET A 37 -12.68 1.48 -2.75
CA MET A 37 -12.90 1.07 -1.37
C MET A 37 -14.12 1.73 -0.72
N THR A 38 -14.50 2.92 -1.16
CA THR A 38 -15.65 3.64 -0.56
C THR A 38 -16.98 3.30 -1.22
N TYR A 39 -16.99 3.09 -2.53
CA TYR A 39 -18.23 2.99 -3.29
C TYR A 39 -18.52 1.60 -3.87
N CYS A 40 -17.50 0.75 -4.15
CA CYS A 40 -17.75 -0.52 -4.82
C CYS A 40 -18.53 -1.51 -3.94
N THR A 41 -18.22 -1.63 -2.64
CA THR A 41 -19.01 -2.50 -1.75
C THR A 41 -20.49 -2.07 -1.69
N PRO A 42 -20.84 -0.81 -1.36
CA PRO A 42 -22.22 -0.33 -1.42
C PRO A 42 -22.86 -0.52 -2.81
N TYR A 43 -22.11 -0.30 -3.89
CA TYR A 43 -22.61 -0.47 -5.25
C TYR A 43 -23.01 -1.91 -5.55
N LEU A 44 -22.17 -2.89 -5.21
CA LEU A 44 -22.46 -4.31 -5.39
C LEU A 44 -23.68 -4.75 -4.57
N LEU A 45 -23.82 -4.25 -3.34
CA LEU A 45 -24.98 -4.48 -2.50
C LEU A 45 -26.26 -3.85 -3.11
N ASN A 46 -26.17 -2.66 -3.68
CA ASN A 46 -27.26 -1.99 -4.39
C ASN A 46 -27.70 -2.74 -5.66
N LEU A 47 -26.77 -3.44 -6.34
CA LEU A 47 -27.10 -4.34 -7.44
C LEU A 47 -27.82 -5.62 -6.98
N GLY A 48 -27.95 -5.84 -5.67
CA GLY A 48 -28.69 -6.97 -5.08
C GLY A 48 -27.81 -8.16 -4.71
N LEU A 49 -26.49 -8.00 -4.62
CA LEU A 49 -25.62 -9.03 -4.05
C LEU A 49 -25.78 -9.08 -2.52
N THR A 50 -25.56 -10.27 -1.97
CA THR A 50 -25.43 -10.44 -0.52
C THR A 50 -24.05 -10.01 -0.06
N LYS A 51 -23.89 -9.62 1.21
CA LYS A 51 -22.59 -9.27 1.79
C LYS A 51 -21.56 -10.41 1.63
N SER A 52 -22.02 -11.65 1.79
CA SER A 52 -21.17 -12.83 1.61
C SER A 52 -20.61 -12.95 0.19
N ASN A 53 -21.44 -12.77 -0.83
CA ASN A 53 -20.99 -12.81 -2.23
C ASN A 53 -20.09 -11.61 -2.57
N THR A 54 -20.41 -10.43 -2.05
CA THR A 54 -19.58 -9.23 -2.23
C THR A 54 -18.19 -9.42 -1.62
N SER A 55 -18.09 -10.09 -0.47
CA SER A 55 -16.77 -10.34 0.14
C SER A 55 -15.88 -11.25 -0.71
N LEU A 56 -16.45 -12.22 -1.44
CA LEU A 56 -15.69 -13.07 -2.36
C LEU A 56 -15.13 -12.31 -3.56
N ILE A 57 -15.79 -11.23 -4.00
CA ILE A 57 -15.31 -10.40 -5.11
C ILE A 57 -13.98 -9.72 -4.72
N TRP A 58 -13.81 -9.35 -3.46
CA TRP A 58 -12.59 -8.72 -2.95
C TRP A 58 -11.35 -9.63 -2.94
N ILE A 59 -11.47 -10.90 -3.37
CA ILE A 59 -10.31 -11.73 -3.73
C ILE A 59 -9.52 -11.13 -4.91
N ALA A 60 -10.14 -10.33 -5.76
CA ALA A 60 -9.50 -9.68 -6.91
C ALA A 60 -8.25 -8.91 -6.51
N GLY A 61 -8.31 -8.07 -5.46
CA GLY A 61 -7.18 -7.27 -4.97
C GLY A 61 -5.96 -8.12 -4.60
N PRO A 62 -6.04 -9.02 -3.61
CA PRO A 62 -4.92 -9.87 -3.23
C PRO A 62 -4.46 -10.81 -4.36
N LEU A 63 -5.36 -11.32 -5.19
CA LEU A 63 -5.01 -12.16 -6.33
C LEU A 63 -4.18 -11.39 -7.35
N SER A 64 -4.60 -10.17 -7.69
CA SER A 64 -3.87 -9.29 -8.62
C SER A 64 -2.50 -8.92 -8.05
N GLY A 65 -2.41 -8.57 -6.78
CA GLY A 65 -1.14 -8.27 -6.12
C GLY A 65 -0.14 -9.42 -6.12
N LEU A 66 -0.62 -10.66 -5.93
CA LEU A 66 0.21 -11.85 -5.88
C LEU A 66 0.68 -12.32 -7.27
N VAL A 67 -0.19 -12.22 -8.28
CA VAL A 67 0.05 -12.79 -9.61
C VAL A 67 0.54 -11.74 -10.59
N VAL A 68 -0.14 -10.58 -10.64
CA VAL A 68 0.09 -9.57 -11.68
C VAL A 68 1.39 -8.81 -11.47
N GLN A 69 1.72 -8.44 -10.22
CA GLN A 69 2.93 -7.63 -9.97
C GLN A 69 4.22 -8.32 -10.42
N PRO A 70 4.49 -9.61 -10.12
CA PRO A 70 5.66 -10.31 -10.64
C PRO A 70 5.66 -10.42 -12.17
N ILE A 71 4.50 -10.71 -12.77
CA ILE A 71 4.36 -10.84 -14.23
C ILE A 71 4.63 -9.50 -14.91
N ALA A 72 4.02 -8.43 -14.42
CA ALA A 72 4.24 -7.08 -14.92
C ALA A 72 5.71 -6.65 -14.82
N GLY A 73 6.38 -7.04 -13.73
CA GLY A 73 7.82 -6.82 -13.55
C GLY A 73 8.63 -7.44 -14.69
N VAL A 74 8.42 -8.74 -14.96
CA VAL A 74 9.14 -9.46 -16.03
C VAL A 74 8.83 -8.86 -17.41
N ILE A 75 7.56 -8.64 -17.75
CA ILE A 75 7.17 -8.04 -19.05
C ILE A 75 7.82 -6.66 -19.23
N ALA A 76 7.83 -5.85 -18.17
CA ALA A 76 8.44 -4.53 -18.25
C ALA A 76 9.96 -4.60 -18.35
N ASP A 77 10.62 -5.56 -17.68
CA ASP A 77 12.08 -5.73 -17.75
C ASP A 77 12.56 -6.14 -19.15
N GLU A 78 11.76 -6.89 -19.88
CA GLU A 78 12.06 -7.35 -21.25
C GLU A 78 11.66 -6.36 -22.35
N ASN A 79 10.99 -5.27 -21.99
CA ASN A 79 10.47 -4.30 -22.97
C ASN A 79 11.60 -3.50 -23.62
N THR A 80 11.73 -3.62 -24.95
CA THR A 80 12.73 -2.95 -25.78
C THR A 80 12.21 -1.66 -26.43
N SER A 81 11.10 -1.11 -25.96
CA SER A 81 10.51 0.10 -26.53
C SER A 81 11.46 1.29 -26.44
N LYS A 82 11.53 2.07 -27.53
CA LYS A 82 12.28 3.35 -27.57
C LYS A 82 11.78 4.39 -26.56
N TRP A 83 10.55 4.21 -26.07
CA TRP A 83 9.96 5.11 -25.07
C TRP A 83 10.34 4.73 -23.63
N GLY A 84 11.06 3.63 -23.42
CA GLY A 84 11.48 3.11 -22.12
C GLY A 84 10.87 1.75 -21.81
N ARG A 85 11.27 1.15 -20.67
CA ARG A 85 10.83 -0.18 -20.25
C ARG A 85 9.47 -0.15 -19.54
N ARG A 86 9.27 0.82 -18.64
CA ARG A 86 8.12 0.89 -17.73
C ARG A 86 6.97 1.73 -18.29
N ARG A 87 7.27 2.87 -18.93
CA ARG A 87 6.26 3.83 -19.40
C ARG A 87 5.23 3.26 -20.38
N PRO A 88 5.59 2.46 -21.40
CA PRO A 88 4.60 1.92 -22.33
C PRO A 88 3.56 1.03 -21.65
N LEU A 89 4.02 0.15 -20.75
CA LEU A 89 3.14 -0.76 -20.01
C LEU A 89 2.27 0.01 -19.00
N MET A 90 2.85 1.02 -18.35
CA MET A 90 2.15 1.89 -17.42
C MET A 90 0.99 2.66 -18.08
N VAL A 91 1.23 3.23 -19.28
CA VAL A 91 0.20 3.96 -20.03
C VAL A 91 -0.88 3.02 -20.57
N ALA A 92 -0.49 1.88 -21.15
CA ALA A 92 -1.45 0.90 -21.65
C ALA A 92 -2.38 0.42 -20.52
N SER A 93 -1.81 0.10 -19.36
CA SER A 93 -2.60 -0.34 -18.20
C SER A 93 -3.47 0.78 -17.61
N ALA A 94 -2.99 2.03 -17.58
CA ALA A 94 -3.80 3.17 -17.14
C ALA A 94 -5.02 3.40 -18.06
N VAL A 95 -4.87 3.19 -19.37
CA VAL A 95 -6.01 3.24 -20.32
C VAL A 95 -7.00 2.12 -20.03
N ILE A 96 -6.53 0.91 -19.75
CA ILE A 96 -7.40 -0.23 -19.37
C ILE A 96 -8.14 0.10 -18.08
N VAL A 97 -7.46 0.63 -17.04
CA VAL A 97 -8.10 1.06 -15.78
C VAL A 97 -9.19 2.08 -16.07
N ALA A 98 -8.89 3.13 -16.83
CA ALA A 98 -9.85 4.19 -17.14
C ALA A 98 -11.07 3.66 -17.89
N ALA A 99 -10.87 2.82 -18.90
CA ALA A 99 -11.97 2.19 -19.64
C ALA A 99 -12.82 1.30 -18.73
N SER A 100 -12.19 0.51 -17.86
CA SER A 100 -12.92 -0.40 -16.94
C SER A 100 -13.66 0.37 -15.85
N LEU A 101 -13.15 1.51 -15.37
CA LEU A 101 -13.87 2.41 -14.47
C LEU A 101 -15.13 2.98 -15.12
N LEU A 102 -15.05 3.38 -16.39
CA LEU A 102 -16.23 3.83 -17.13
C LEU A 102 -17.24 2.70 -17.31
N VAL A 103 -16.78 1.50 -17.66
CA VAL A 103 -17.67 0.31 -17.72
C VAL A 103 -18.31 0.06 -16.36
N LEU A 104 -17.55 0.15 -15.27
CA LEU A 104 -18.05 -0.08 -13.90
C LEU A 104 -19.12 0.95 -13.48
N GLY A 105 -18.89 2.23 -13.79
CA GLY A 105 -19.85 3.31 -13.49
C GLY A 105 -21.15 3.20 -14.27
N PHE A 106 -21.07 2.73 -15.51
CA PHE A 106 -22.19 2.70 -16.45
C PHE A 106 -22.66 1.28 -16.80
N THR A 107 -22.48 0.31 -15.89
CA THR A 107 -22.85 -1.09 -16.13
C THR A 107 -24.33 -1.28 -16.45
N ARG A 108 -25.23 -0.54 -15.80
CA ARG A 108 -26.69 -0.63 -16.04
C ARG A 108 -27.06 -0.15 -17.43
N GLU A 109 -26.52 1.00 -17.81
CA GLU A 109 -26.73 1.62 -19.13
C GLU A 109 -26.18 0.75 -20.25
N ILE A 110 -24.98 0.18 -20.06
CA ILE A 110 -24.36 -0.71 -21.05
C ILE A 110 -25.19 -1.99 -21.24
N VAL A 111 -25.67 -2.59 -20.16
CA VAL A 111 -26.49 -3.80 -20.24
C VAL A 111 -27.86 -3.49 -20.85
N ALA A 112 -28.44 -2.32 -20.56
CA ALA A 112 -29.72 -1.89 -21.14
C ALA A 112 -29.67 -1.72 -22.67
N LEU A 113 -28.49 -1.54 -23.27
CA LEU A 113 -28.36 -1.54 -24.73
C LEU A 113 -28.60 -2.91 -25.39
N VAL A 114 -28.45 -4.00 -24.61
CA VAL A 114 -28.52 -5.38 -25.16
C VAL A 114 -29.66 -6.17 -24.57
N VAL A 115 -30.02 -5.92 -23.31
CA VAL A 115 -31.06 -6.65 -22.57
C VAL A 115 -32.14 -5.67 -22.14
N ALA A 116 -33.42 -5.96 -22.42
CA ALA A 116 -34.51 -5.12 -21.96
C ALA A 116 -34.55 -5.03 -20.43
N ASP A 117 -34.90 -3.85 -19.91
CA ASP A 117 -35.00 -3.59 -18.48
C ASP A 117 -35.94 -4.58 -17.78
N GLY A 118 -35.50 -5.08 -16.63
CA GLY A 118 -36.25 -6.00 -15.79
C GLY A 118 -35.34 -6.97 -15.01
N GLU A 119 -35.95 -7.99 -14.40
CA GLU A 119 -35.22 -9.02 -13.66
C GLU A 119 -34.13 -9.72 -14.50
N SER A 120 -34.34 -9.82 -15.81
CA SER A 120 -33.38 -10.42 -16.76
C SER A 120 -32.08 -9.63 -16.89
N ALA A 121 -32.08 -8.32 -16.66
CA ALA A 121 -30.91 -7.45 -16.76
C ALA A 121 -30.03 -7.50 -15.51
N THR A 122 -30.55 -7.90 -14.35
CA THR A 122 -29.84 -7.88 -13.06
C THR A 122 -28.57 -8.76 -13.08
N ARG A 123 -28.68 -10.01 -13.52
CA ARG A 123 -27.56 -10.94 -13.57
C ARG A 123 -26.44 -10.49 -14.52
N PRO A 124 -26.73 -10.09 -15.79
CA PRO A 124 -25.70 -9.52 -16.67
C PRO A 124 -25.02 -8.27 -16.10
N THR A 125 -25.77 -7.38 -15.43
CA THR A 125 -25.24 -6.18 -14.79
C THR A 125 -24.27 -6.53 -13.68
N ILE A 126 -24.64 -7.45 -12.80
CA ILE A 126 -23.75 -7.94 -11.74
C ILE A 126 -22.49 -8.56 -12.34
N PHE A 127 -22.63 -9.42 -13.35
CA PHE A 127 -21.49 -10.06 -14.00
C PHE A 127 -20.54 -9.03 -14.62
N LEU A 128 -21.06 -8.04 -15.34
CA LEU A 128 -20.28 -6.98 -15.96
C LEU A 128 -19.54 -6.14 -14.89
N ALA A 129 -20.23 -5.79 -13.80
CA ALA A 129 -19.64 -5.04 -12.69
C ALA A 129 -18.49 -5.81 -12.04
N VAL A 130 -18.66 -7.11 -11.77
CA VAL A 130 -17.64 -7.98 -11.20
C VAL A 130 -16.43 -8.08 -12.13
N VAL A 131 -16.66 -8.33 -13.42
CA VAL A 131 -15.57 -8.39 -14.41
C VAL A 131 -14.83 -7.04 -14.47
N ALA A 132 -15.54 -5.92 -14.48
CA ALA A 132 -14.94 -4.60 -14.50
C ALA A 132 -14.04 -4.36 -13.26
N ILE A 133 -14.49 -4.73 -12.05
CA ILE A 133 -13.69 -4.64 -10.83
C ILE A 133 -12.40 -5.47 -10.95
N TYR A 134 -12.50 -6.73 -11.40
CA TYR A 134 -11.31 -7.56 -11.60
C TYR A 134 -10.33 -6.95 -12.60
N VAL A 135 -10.83 -6.39 -13.71
CA VAL A 135 -9.96 -5.74 -14.71
C VAL A 135 -9.32 -4.47 -14.15
N VAL A 136 -10.06 -3.66 -13.37
CA VAL A 136 -9.50 -2.50 -12.66
C VAL A 136 -8.38 -2.94 -11.74
N ASP A 137 -8.64 -3.92 -10.85
CA ASP A 137 -7.66 -4.41 -9.88
C ASP A 137 -6.39 -4.98 -10.54
N PHE A 138 -6.55 -5.74 -11.61
CA PHE A 138 -5.42 -6.32 -12.33
C PHE A 138 -4.61 -5.23 -13.05
N ALA A 139 -5.27 -4.33 -13.75
CA ALA A 139 -4.59 -3.28 -14.50
C ALA A 139 -3.94 -2.22 -13.60
N ILE A 140 -4.58 -1.82 -12.50
CA ILE A 140 -4.02 -0.82 -11.57
C ILE A 140 -2.78 -1.35 -10.86
N ASN A 141 -2.72 -2.67 -10.57
CA ASN A 141 -1.54 -3.31 -10.01
C ASN A 141 -0.35 -3.28 -10.99
N VAL A 142 -0.60 -3.34 -12.31
CA VAL A 142 0.47 -3.13 -13.32
C VAL A 142 0.96 -1.68 -13.27
N VAL A 143 0.06 -0.69 -13.26
CA VAL A 143 0.43 0.74 -13.16
C VAL A 143 1.26 0.98 -11.91
N MET A 144 0.84 0.44 -10.76
CA MET A 144 1.54 0.57 -9.48
C MET A 144 2.92 -0.08 -9.50
N SER A 145 3.04 -1.30 -10.04
CA SER A 145 4.31 -2.01 -10.17
C SER A 145 5.28 -1.23 -11.05
N CYS A 146 4.82 -0.76 -12.21
CA CYS A 146 5.64 0.06 -13.12
C CYS A 146 6.04 1.39 -12.49
N SER A 147 5.14 2.07 -11.77
CA SER A 147 5.43 3.33 -11.08
C SER A 147 6.51 3.16 -10.01
N ARG A 148 6.43 2.11 -9.19
CA ARG A 148 7.46 1.79 -8.18
C ARG A 148 8.81 1.47 -8.82
N SER A 149 8.80 0.63 -9.86
CA SER A 149 10.03 0.29 -10.58
C SER A 149 10.64 1.51 -11.28
N LEU A 150 9.82 2.43 -11.80
CA LEU A 150 10.29 3.67 -12.42
C LEU A 150 11.07 4.55 -11.43
N ILE A 151 10.64 4.63 -10.18
CA ILE A 151 11.34 5.34 -9.12
C ILE A 151 12.74 4.73 -8.88
N VAL A 152 12.80 3.39 -8.78
CA VAL A 152 14.06 2.66 -8.56
C VAL A 152 15.00 2.78 -9.76
N ASP A 153 14.48 2.64 -10.99
CA ASP A 153 15.26 2.68 -12.23
C ASP A 153 15.80 4.09 -12.56
N THR A 154 15.16 5.14 -12.02
CA THR A 154 15.48 6.54 -12.36
C THR A 154 16.36 7.21 -11.32
N LEU A 155 16.21 6.87 -10.05
CA LEU A 155 16.95 7.51 -8.95
C LEU A 155 18.24 6.74 -8.62
N PRO A 156 19.34 7.45 -8.32
CA PRO A 156 20.52 6.84 -7.75
C PRO A 156 20.22 6.21 -6.39
N LEU A 157 21.03 5.24 -5.97
CA LEU A 157 20.82 4.44 -4.77
C LEU A 157 20.62 5.31 -3.50
N GLU A 158 21.39 6.37 -3.38
CA GLU A 158 21.34 7.33 -2.26
C GLU A 158 20.00 8.07 -2.14
N MET A 159 19.27 8.24 -3.26
CA MET A 159 18.00 8.98 -3.33
C MET A 159 16.77 8.06 -3.31
N GLN A 160 16.93 6.75 -3.32
CA GLN A 160 15.79 5.82 -3.39
C GLN A 160 14.90 5.91 -2.15
N GLN A 161 15.46 6.11 -0.96
CA GLN A 161 14.67 6.36 0.26
C GLN A 161 13.85 7.64 0.15
N THR A 162 14.43 8.70 -0.39
CA THR A 162 13.73 9.96 -0.64
C THR A 162 12.60 9.76 -1.65
N GLY A 163 12.84 9.02 -2.74
CA GLY A 163 11.83 8.66 -3.73
C GLY A 163 10.66 7.88 -3.12
N ALA A 164 10.95 6.88 -2.29
CA ALA A 164 9.93 6.10 -1.60
C ALA A 164 9.11 6.97 -0.61
N ALA A 165 9.75 7.88 0.12
CA ALA A 165 9.08 8.82 1.01
C ALA A 165 8.14 9.77 0.23
N TRP A 166 8.56 10.27 -0.93
CA TRP A 166 7.72 11.09 -1.80
C TRP A 166 6.54 10.30 -2.37
N ALA A 167 6.75 9.05 -2.80
CA ALA A 167 5.67 8.18 -3.24
C ALA A 167 4.62 7.98 -2.14
N SER A 168 5.04 7.77 -0.89
CA SER A 168 4.14 7.66 0.26
C SER A 168 3.35 8.95 0.50
N ARG A 169 3.98 10.13 0.39
CA ARG A 169 3.29 11.44 0.50
C ARG A 169 2.26 11.62 -0.61
N MET A 170 2.61 11.31 -1.86
CA MET A 170 1.69 11.38 -3.00
C MET A 170 0.54 10.39 -2.86
N SER A 171 0.80 9.21 -2.30
CA SER A 171 -0.24 8.23 -1.96
C SER A 171 -1.24 8.79 -0.94
N SER A 172 -0.76 9.40 0.13
CA SER A 172 -1.62 10.01 1.15
C SER A 172 -2.44 11.19 0.58
N ILE A 173 -1.84 12.00 -0.28
CA ILE A 173 -2.53 13.10 -0.98
C ILE A 173 -3.62 12.54 -1.90
N GLY A 174 -3.33 11.48 -2.66
CA GLY A 174 -4.29 10.87 -3.56
C GLY A 174 -5.51 10.29 -2.82
N HIS A 175 -5.30 9.58 -1.69
CA HIS A 175 -6.40 9.13 -0.84
C HIS A 175 -7.20 10.29 -0.28
N MET A 176 -6.53 11.33 0.22
CA MET A 176 -7.20 12.51 0.78
C MET A 176 -8.07 13.21 -0.26
N ILE A 177 -7.57 13.40 -1.48
CA ILE A 177 -8.35 13.99 -2.59
C ILE A 177 -9.51 13.07 -2.98
N GLY A 178 -9.28 11.74 -3.06
CA GLY A 178 -10.30 10.76 -3.38
C GLY A 178 -11.45 10.75 -2.37
N TYR A 179 -11.13 10.72 -1.08
CA TYR A 179 -12.15 10.78 -0.02
C TYR A 179 -12.85 12.14 0.04
N ALA A 180 -12.13 13.25 -0.18
CA ALA A 180 -12.75 14.57 -0.30
C ALA A 180 -13.75 14.62 -1.46
N ALA A 181 -13.35 14.17 -2.64
CA ALA A 181 -14.24 14.10 -3.81
C ALA A 181 -15.46 13.19 -3.56
N GLY A 182 -15.23 12.04 -2.89
CA GLY A 182 -16.31 11.13 -2.51
C GLY A 182 -17.27 11.70 -1.46
N SER A 183 -16.83 12.65 -0.63
CA SER A 183 -17.65 13.25 0.43
C SER A 183 -18.54 14.42 -0.05
N ILE A 184 -18.21 15.01 -1.19
CA ILE A 184 -18.94 16.14 -1.77
C ILE A 184 -20.12 15.62 -2.60
N ASP A 185 -21.24 16.33 -2.58
CA ASP A 185 -22.37 16.04 -3.47
C ASP A 185 -22.06 16.57 -4.87
N LEU A 186 -21.54 15.68 -5.72
CA LEU A 186 -21.15 16.03 -7.08
C LEU A 186 -22.37 16.32 -7.96
N LEU A 187 -23.52 15.70 -7.69
CA LEU A 187 -24.74 15.96 -8.44
C LEU A 187 -25.23 17.40 -8.26
N GLN A 188 -25.06 17.97 -7.06
CA GLN A 188 -25.39 19.39 -6.82
C GLN A 188 -24.40 20.35 -7.52
N ILE A 189 -23.13 19.96 -7.66
CA ILE A 189 -22.08 20.85 -8.21
C ILE A 189 -21.99 20.74 -9.72
N LEU A 190 -21.97 19.51 -10.26
CA LEU A 190 -21.76 19.23 -11.69
C LEU A 190 -23.07 18.94 -12.46
N GLY A 191 -24.20 18.87 -11.74
CA GLY A 191 -25.44 18.40 -12.34
C GLY A 191 -25.31 16.97 -12.86
N THR A 192 -25.93 16.67 -13.97
CA THR A 192 -25.88 15.35 -14.65
C THR A 192 -24.86 15.31 -15.79
N THR A 193 -23.90 16.24 -15.83
CA THR A 193 -22.95 16.37 -16.96
C THR A 193 -22.04 15.15 -17.11
N LEU A 194 -21.63 14.52 -16.00
CA LEU A 194 -20.72 13.38 -16.00
C LEU A 194 -21.44 12.04 -15.64
N GLY A 195 -22.77 12.07 -15.45
CA GLY A 195 -23.57 10.90 -15.08
C GLY A 195 -24.69 11.26 -14.11
N ASP A 196 -25.68 10.38 -14.02
CA ASP A 196 -26.92 10.59 -13.25
C ASP A 196 -26.80 10.17 -11.79
N SER A 197 -25.67 9.57 -11.39
CA SER A 197 -25.42 9.16 -10.01
C SER A 197 -24.04 9.62 -9.52
N GLN A 198 -23.90 9.77 -8.20
CA GLN A 198 -22.64 10.08 -7.55
C GLN A 198 -21.52 9.11 -7.96
N PHE A 199 -21.83 7.82 -8.03
CA PHE A 199 -20.86 6.79 -8.39
C PHE A 199 -20.37 6.92 -9.84
N GLN A 200 -21.27 7.19 -10.79
CA GLN A 200 -20.91 7.43 -12.19
C GLN A 200 -19.94 8.61 -12.33
N GLN A 201 -20.26 9.74 -11.69
CA GLN A 201 -19.40 10.91 -11.74
C GLN A 201 -18.01 10.66 -11.14
N LEU A 202 -17.95 9.92 -10.02
CA LEU A 202 -16.69 9.56 -9.40
C LEU A 202 -15.86 8.63 -10.26
N THR A 203 -16.45 7.66 -10.96
CA THR A 203 -15.72 6.78 -11.87
C THR A 203 -15.15 7.53 -13.07
N VAL A 204 -15.87 8.52 -13.61
CA VAL A 204 -15.37 9.41 -14.67
C VAL A 204 -14.20 10.25 -14.18
N ILE A 205 -14.32 10.87 -13.00
CA ILE A 205 -13.24 11.66 -12.39
C ILE A 205 -12.02 10.79 -12.12
N ALA A 206 -12.21 9.56 -11.62
CA ALA A 206 -11.13 8.60 -11.39
C ALA A 206 -10.43 8.19 -12.69
N ALA A 207 -11.19 7.97 -13.77
CA ALA A 207 -10.63 7.68 -15.08
C ALA A 207 -9.75 8.84 -15.61
N ILE A 208 -10.20 10.07 -15.44
CA ILE A 208 -9.41 11.26 -15.81
C ILE A 208 -8.18 11.39 -14.90
N ALA A 209 -8.33 11.16 -13.60
CA ALA A 209 -7.24 11.27 -12.64
C ALA A 209 -6.12 10.26 -12.91
N ILE A 210 -6.45 8.98 -13.17
CA ILE A 210 -5.43 7.95 -13.46
C ILE A 210 -4.71 8.23 -14.77
N LEU A 211 -5.43 8.63 -15.82
CA LEU A 211 -4.83 8.99 -17.12
C LEU A 211 -3.96 10.23 -16.99
N GLY A 212 -4.48 11.30 -16.38
CA GLY A 212 -3.76 12.58 -16.23
C GLY A 212 -2.50 12.44 -15.39
N SER A 213 -2.60 11.77 -14.22
CA SER A 213 -1.43 11.58 -13.34
C SER A 213 -0.36 10.70 -13.97
N THR A 214 -0.77 9.62 -14.67
CA THR A 214 0.14 8.77 -15.44
C THR A 214 0.81 9.52 -16.57
N ALA A 215 0.04 10.33 -17.32
CA ALA A 215 0.57 11.15 -18.41
C ALA A 215 1.61 12.17 -17.90
N VAL A 216 1.36 12.83 -16.78
CA VAL A 216 2.32 13.78 -16.16
C VAL A 216 3.62 13.08 -15.81
N THR A 217 3.58 11.93 -15.13
CA THR A 217 4.79 11.17 -14.79
C THR A 217 5.53 10.70 -16.03
N CYS A 218 4.83 10.12 -17.01
CA CYS A 218 5.45 9.63 -18.24
C CYS A 218 6.02 10.75 -19.13
N TRP A 219 5.45 11.96 -19.06
CA TRP A 219 5.99 13.14 -19.73
C TRP A 219 7.24 13.68 -19.02
N ALA A 220 7.27 13.63 -17.70
CA ALA A 220 8.34 14.21 -16.89
C ALA A 220 9.59 13.34 -16.83
N VAL A 221 9.43 12.02 -16.89
CA VAL A 221 10.53 11.06 -16.70
C VAL A 221 10.99 10.49 -18.04
N THR A 222 12.31 10.44 -18.25
CA THR A 222 12.95 9.74 -19.37
C THR A 222 13.71 8.54 -18.81
N GLU A 223 13.43 7.35 -19.35
CA GLU A 223 14.07 6.09 -18.96
C GLU A 223 15.28 5.75 -19.83
N LYS A 224 16.17 4.89 -19.32
CA LYS A 224 17.16 4.19 -20.15
C LYS A 224 16.44 3.16 -21.03
N VAL A 225 16.88 3.01 -22.27
CA VAL A 225 16.32 2.07 -23.23
C VAL A 225 17.12 0.77 -23.20
N LEU A 226 16.42 -0.36 -23.17
CA LEU A 226 17.05 -1.67 -23.27
C LEU A 226 17.33 -2.01 -24.73
N VAL A 227 18.59 -2.26 -25.05
CA VAL A 227 19.02 -2.75 -26.35
C VAL A 227 19.48 -4.20 -26.19
N MET A 228 18.72 -5.13 -26.78
CA MET A 228 19.09 -6.53 -26.82
C MET A 228 19.87 -6.84 -28.11
N PRO A 229 21.04 -7.49 -28.04
CA PRO A 229 21.68 -8.03 -29.23
C PRO A 229 20.83 -9.16 -29.82
N LYS A 230 20.77 -9.24 -31.15
CA LYS A 230 20.07 -10.34 -31.84
C LYS A 230 20.66 -11.69 -31.40
N GLY A 231 19.87 -12.54 -30.73
CA GLY A 231 20.27 -13.86 -30.27
C GLY A 231 20.57 -14.00 -28.76
N ALA A 232 20.31 -12.97 -27.95
CA ALA A 232 20.42 -13.10 -26.50
C ALA A 232 19.31 -14.02 -25.95
N GLU A 233 19.71 -15.06 -25.23
CA GLU A 233 18.80 -15.97 -24.54
C GLU A 233 17.97 -15.25 -23.46
N GLN A 234 16.75 -15.73 -23.32
CA GLN A 234 15.67 -15.17 -22.51
C GLN A 234 16.02 -15.03 -21.03
N SER A 235 15.44 -13.99 -20.42
CA SER A 235 15.40 -13.74 -19.00
C SER A 235 14.90 -14.93 -18.16
N LYS A 236 15.16 -14.85 -16.87
CA LYS A 236 14.72 -15.88 -15.90
C LYS A 236 13.21 -16.13 -16.05
N SER A 237 12.81 -17.36 -16.33
CA SER A 237 11.40 -17.74 -16.44
C SER A 237 10.65 -17.36 -15.15
N ILE A 238 9.41 -16.85 -15.29
CA ILE A 238 8.52 -16.54 -14.14
C ILE A 238 8.48 -17.68 -13.13
N VAL A 239 8.48 -18.93 -13.63
CA VAL A 239 8.49 -20.15 -12.79
C VAL A 239 9.77 -20.24 -11.96
N GLN A 240 10.92 -19.84 -12.50
CA GLN A 240 12.19 -19.84 -11.76
C GLN A 240 12.17 -18.79 -10.65
N VAL A 241 11.66 -17.59 -10.93
CA VAL A 241 11.51 -16.52 -9.92
C VAL A 241 10.57 -16.94 -8.80
N LEU A 242 9.40 -17.51 -9.14
CA LEU A 242 8.46 -18.03 -8.14
C LEU A 242 9.06 -19.17 -7.31
N ARG A 243 9.81 -20.09 -7.94
CA ARG A 243 10.51 -21.17 -7.24
C ARG A 243 11.58 -20.63 -6.30
N GLN A 244 12.34 -19.62 -6.71
CA GLN A 244 13.34 -18.95 -5.89
C GLN A 244 12.69 -18.27 -4.66
N ILE A 245 11.61 -17.52 -4.86
CA ILE A 245 10.84 -16.90 -3.78
C ILE A 245 10.34 -17.98 -2.80
N LEU A 246 9.72 -19.04 -3.31
CA LEU A 246 9.17 -20.12 -2.48
C LEU A 246 10.25 -20.87 -1.69
N SER A 247 11.42 -21.10 -2.28
CA SER A 247 12.57 -21.69 -1.59
C SER A 247 13.11 -20.78 -0.50
N THR A 248 13.18 -19.47 -0.76
CA THR A 248 13.65 -18.47 0.22
C THR A 248 12.67 -18.34 1.40
N VAL A 249 11.35 -18.39 1.16
CA VAL A 249 10.32 -18.37 2.22
C VAL A 249 10.53 -19.52 3.22
N ARG A 250 10.96 -20.68 2.78
CA ARG A 250 11.23 -21.83 3.66
C ARG A 250 12.46 -21.66 4.56
N HIS A 251 13.42 -20.85 4.12
CA HIS A 251 14.72 -20.66 4.81
C HIS A 251 14.92 -19.23 5.32
N LEU A 252 13.84 -18.53 5.66
CA LEU A 252 13.90 -17.15 6.16
C LEU A 252 14.70 -17.05 7.46
N PRO A 253 15.60 -16.06 7.58
CA PRO A 253 16.24 -15.71 8.83
C PRO A 253 15.21 -15.49 9.95
N PRO A 254 15.51 -15.86 11.20
CA PRO A 254 14.52 -15.85 12.28
C PRO A 254 13.85 -14.49 12.50
N ARG A 255 14.60 -13.39 12.38
CA ARG A 255 14.06 -12.03 12.53
C ARG A 255 13.18 -11.61 11.37
N VAL A 256 13.61 -11.87 10.13
CA VAL A 256 12.80 -11.60 8.92
C VAL A 256 11.49 -12.39 8.99
N ARG A 257 11.57 -13.67 9.36
CA ARG A 257 10.40 -14.53 9.54
C ARG A 257 9.44 -13.98 10.61
N ALA A 258 9.94 -13.47 11.71
CA ALA A 258 9.10 -12.91 12.77
C ALA A 258 8.44 -11.58 12.34
N ILE A 259 9.12 -10.72 11.57
CA ILE A 259 8.52 -9.51 10.96
C ILE A 259 7.39 -9.92 10.01
N CYS A 260 7.63 -10.91 9.14
CA CYS A 260 6.62 -11.43 8.22
C CYS A 260 5.38 -11.98 8.94
N TRP A 261 5.57 -12.76 10.01
CA TRP A 261 4.44 -13.27 10.79
C TRP A 261 3.66 -12.19 11.54
N ALA A 262 4.33 -11.17 12.08
CA ALA A 262 3.64 -10.02 12.66
C ALA A 262 2.79 -9.29 11.62
N GLN A 263 3.32 -9.13 10.41
CA GLN A 263 2.62 -8.54 9.28
C GLN A 263 1.41 -9.39 8.86
N PHE A 264 1.57 -10.72 8.77
CA PHE A 264 0.48 -11.63 8.43
C PHE A 264 -0.74 -11.46 9.35
N TRP A 265 -0.54 -11.54 10.67
CA TRP A 265 -1.64 -11.40 11.63
C TRP A 265 -2.25 -9.99 11.62
N SER A 266 -1.45 -8.96 11.41
CA SER A 266 -1.91 -7.59 11.31
C SER A 266 -2.84 -7.37 10.11
N TRP A 267 -2.52 -7.95 8.94
CA TRP A 267 -3.26 -7.73 7.71
C TRP A 267 -4.61 -8.43 7.63
N ILE A 268 -4.88 -9.44 8.45
CA ILE A 268 -6.24 -9.97 8.60
C ILE A 268 -7.18 -8.87 9.13
N GLY A 269 -6.70 -8.09 10.12
CA GLY A 269 -7.47 -6.97 10.67
C GLY A 269 -7.60 -5.80 9.69
N TRP A 270 -6.50 -5.42 9.05
CA TRP A 270 -6.50 -4.33 8.09
C TRP A 270 -7.38 -4.63 6.86
N PHE A 271 -7.46 -5.87 6.40
CA PHE A 271 -8.34 -6.24 5.31
C PHE A 271 -9.80 -5.90 5.63
N ALA A 272 -10.33 -6.38 6.74
CA ALA A 272 -11.71 -6.10 7.14
C ALA A 272 -11.96 -4.59 7.29
N PHE A 273 -11.00 -3.86 7.86
CA PHE A 273 -11.08 -2.42 8.01
C PHE A 273 -11.12 -1.71 6.64
N LEU A 274 -10.18 -2.00 5.74
CA LEU A 274 -10.06 -1.29 4.46
C LEU A 274 -11.28 -1.47 3.57
N PHE A 275 -11.83 -2.68 3.49
CA PHE A 275 -12.89 -3.00 2.53
C PHE A 275 -14.32 -2.78 3.07
N TYR A 276 -14.50 -2.72 4.40
CA TYR A 276 -15.85 -2.66 4.96
C TYR A 276 -16.12 -1.46 5.85
N ASN A 277 -15.12 -0.65 6.21
CA ASN A 277 -15.32 0.49 7.12
C ASN A 277 -16.36 1.49 6.61
N THR A 278 -16.36 1.79 5.32
CA THR A 278 -17.28 2.73 4.67
C THR A 278 -18.71 2.22 4.74
N THR A 279 -18.91 0.95 4.38
CA THR A 279 -20.22 0.29 4.47
C THR A 279 -20.69 0.22 5.91
N TRP A 280 -19.80 -0.12 6.85
CA TRP A 280 -20.12 -0.13 8.29
C TRP A 280 -20.54 1.25 8.81
N LEU A 281 -19.83 2.29 8.43
CA LEU A 281 -20.18 3.67 8.80
C LEU A 281 -21.55 4.07 8.24
N GLY A 282 -21.80 3.78 6.95
CA GLY A 282 -23.07 4.05 6.31
C GLY A 282 -24.22 3.28 6.96
N GLU A 283 -24.08 1.97 7.17
CA GLU A 283 -25.08 1.16 7.86
C GLU A 283 -25.34 1.63 9.29
N THR A 284 -24.28 2.00 10.03
CA THR A 284 -24.43 2.54 11.39
C THR A 284 -25.22 3.84 11.37
N TYR A 285 -24.95 4.72 10.40
CA TYR A 285 -25.73 5.95 10.23
C TYR A 285 -27.20 5.66 9.93
N PHE A 286 -27.49 4.83 8.93
CA PHE A 286 -28.86 4.52 8.54
C PHE A 286 -29.64 3.78 9.62
N ARG A 287 -29.00 2.93 10.43
CA ARG A 287 -29.64 2.19 11.53
C ARG A 287 -29.98 3.09 12.73
N TYR A 288 -29.10 4.00 13.12
CA TYR A 288 -29.20 4.69 14.41
C TYR A 288 -29.43 6.19 14.32
N ASP A 289 -28.87 6.90 13.32
CA ASP A 289 -28.81 8.36 13.29
C ASP A 289 -29.57 8.99 12.12
N ALA A 290 -29.94 8.21 11.08
CA ALA A 290 -30.58 8.76 9.89
C ALA A 290 -32.03 9.20 10.16
N PRO A 291 -32.40 10.43 9.80
CA PRO A 291 -33.80 10.88 9.85
C PRO A 291 -34.67 10.05 8.86
N PRO A 292 -35.98 9.95 9.11
CA PRO A 292 -36.88 9.16 8.27
C PRO A 292 -36.85 9.53 6.78
N GLU A 293 -36.60 10.80 6.49
CA GLU A 293 -36.50 11.35 5.13
C GLU A 293 -35.25 10.83 4.39
N ALA A 294 -34.11 10.71 5.07
CA ALA A 294 -32.88 10.19 4.50
C ALA A 294 -32.96 8.69 4.17
N ARG A 295 -33.81 7.93 4.88
CA ARG A 295 -34.05 6.52 4.59
C ARG A 295 -34.84 6.29 3.30
N GLN A 296 -35.49 7.32 2.75
CA GLN A 296 -36.25 7.31 1.51
C GLN A 296 -35.49 8.01 0.36
N SER A 297 -34.19 8.23 0.51
CA SER A 297 -33.37 8.87 -0.52
C SER A 297 -33.38 8.03 -1.81
N LYS A 298 -33.52 8.74 -2.94
CA LYS A 298 -33.42 8.11 -4.28
C LYS A 298 -32.00 7.64 -4.61
N ASP A 299 -30.98 8.18 -3.97
CA ASP A 299 -29.56 7.80 -4.10
C ASP A 299 -28.97 7.37 -2.75
N ALA A 300 -29.56 6.33 -2.15
CA ALA A 300 -29.06 5.74 -0.90
C ALA A 300 -27.60 5.28 -1.01
N LEU A 301 -27.17 4.83 -2.20
CA LEU A 301 -25.80 4.46 -2.50
C LEU A 301 -24.87 5.68 -2.39
N GLY A 302 -25.23 6.79 -3.03
CA GLY A 302 -24.45 8.04 -2.97
C GLY A 302 -24.38 8.58 -1.57
N ASP A 303 -25.47 8.56 -0.81
CA ASP A 303 -25.52 8.99 0.59
C ASP A 303 -24.61 8.14 1.48
N MET A 304 -24.66 6.83 1.36
CA MET A 304 -23.79 5.92 2.10
C MET A 304 -22.32 6.17 1.78
N GLY A 305 -21.98 6.31 0.50
CA GLY A 305 -20.63 6.60 0.04
C GLY A 305 -20.13 7.95 0.51
N ARG A 306 -20.96 9.01 0.47
CA ARG A 306 -20.61 10.36 0.94
C ARG A 306 -20.29 10.38 2.43
N ILE A 307 -21.14 9.77 3.24
CA ILE A 307 -20.96 9.69 4.70
C ILE A 307 -19.69 8.92 5.05
N GLY A 308 -19.47 7.77 4.42
CA GLY A 308 -18.25 6.98 4.59
C GLY A 308 -17.01 7.75 4.15
N SER A 309 -17.06 8.38 2.97
CA SER A 309 -15.95 9.18 2.44
C SER A 309 -15.61 10.38 3.32
N ALA A 310 -16.58 11.07 3.90
CA ALA A 310 -16.34 12.18 4.83
C ALA A 310 -15.56 11.73 6.06
N SER A 311 -15.92 10.58 6.63
CA SER A 311 -15.19 9.99 7.76
C SER A 311 -13.76 9.59 7.38
N LEU A 312 -13.58 9.00 6.19
CA LEU A 312 -12.27 8.60 5.68
C LEU A 312 -11.42 9.80 5.24
N PHE A 313 -12.03 10.92 4.89
CA PHE A 313 -11.29 12.17 4.66
C PHE A 313 -10.59 12.63 5.95
N VAL A 314 -11.31 12.66 7.08
CA VAL A 314 -10.70 12.98 8.39
C VAL A 314 -9.63 11.97 8.77
N TYR A 315 -9.90 10.67 8.58
CA TYR A 315 -8.92 9.60 8.76
C TYR A 315 -7.65 9.84 7.92
N SER A 316 -7.79 10.22 6.65
CA SER A 316 -6.64 10.47 5.77
C SER A 316 -5.84 11.72 6.16
N CYS A 317 -6.49 12.76 6.68
CA CYS A 317 -5.80 13.91 7.26
C CYS A 317 -4.94 13.50 8.47
N ILE A 318 -5.46 12.61 9.33
CA ILE A 318 -4.71 12.08 10.48
C ILE A 318 -3.52 11.23 10.02
N THR A 319 -3.73 10.35 9.03
CA THR A 319 -2.64 9.52 8.47
C THR A 319 -1.57 10.38 7.81
N PHE A 320 -1.97 11.39 7.06
CA PHE A 320 -1.05 12.34 6.42
C PHE A 320 -0.22 13.11 7.46
N ALA A 321 -0.87 13.70 8.46
CA ALA A 321 -0.17 14.36 9.57
C ALA A 321 0.76 13.39 10.32
N GLY A 322 0.28 12.17 10.58
CA GLY A 322 1.04 11.10 11.22
C GLY A 322 2.32 10.74 10.46
N ALA A 323 2.28 10.73 9.13
CA ALA A 323 3.44 10.43 8.29
C ALA A 323 4.60 11.44 8.46
N PHE A 324 4.32 12.68 8.87
CA PHE A 324 5.34 13.68 9.19
C PHE A 324 5.72 13.68 10.67
N VAL A 325 4.75 13.53 11.56
CA VAL A 325 4.94 13.70 13.00
C VAL A 325 5.54 12.45 13.64
N LEU A 326 5.06 11.24 13.28
CA LEU A 326 5.50 10.00 13.92
C LEU A 326 7.01 9.73 13.78
N PRO A 327 7.66 9.92 12.61
CA PRO A 327 9.10 9.73 12.49
C PRO A 327 9.92 10.68 13.39
N LEU A 328 9.37 11.86 13.73
CA LEU A 328 10.02 12.80 14.65
C LEU A 328 9.92 12.35 16.11
N LEU A 329 8.88 11.57 16.45
CA LEU A 329 8.59 11.11 17.81
C LEU A 329 9.17 9.72 18.11
N VAL A 330 9.65 9.00 17.12
CA VAL A 330 10.17 7.63 17.23
C VAL A 330 11.68 7.65 17.04
N ARG A 331 12.40 6.82 17.81
CA ARG A 331 13.84 6.66 17.64
C ARG A 331 14.13 5.90 16.36
N SER A 332 15.00 6.47 15.51
CA SER A 332 15.47 5.79 14.29
C SER A 332 16.32 4.58 14.67
N PRO A 333 16.15 3.42 13.99
CA PRO A 333 17.02 2.26 14.21
C PRO A 333 18.48 2.51 13.79
N ASP A 334 18.76 3.51 12.95
CA ASP A 334 20.08 3.89 12.42
C ASP A 334 20.64 5.15 13.09
N GLU A 335 20.69 5.23 14.40
CA GLU A 335 21.29 6.41 15.10
C GLU A 335 22.81 6.60 14.84
N GLY A 336 23.46 5.75 14.06
CA GLY A 336 24.90 5.82 13.72
C GLY A 336 25.26 6.61 12.46
N GLY A 337 24.34 6.98 11.59
CA GLY A 337 24.65 7.57 10.29
C GLY A 337 23.87 8.84 9.97
N PHE A 338 24.59 9.96 9.77
CA PHE A 338 24.11 11.17 9.12
C PHE A 338 22.91 11.93 9.73
N THR A 339 22.90 12.21 11.01
CA THR A 339 22.12 13.33 11.53
C THR A 339 23.01 14.56 11.57
N GLN A 340 22.62 15.63 10.85
CA GLN A 340 23.20 16.96 11.05
C GLN A 340 23.22 17.25 12.54
N ARG A 341 24.41 17.51 13.11
CA ARG A 341 24.54 17.84 14.53
C ARG A 341 23.65 19.04 14.85
N PRO A 342 22.70 18.92 15.78
CA PRO A 342 21.83 20.05 16.11
C PRO A 342 22.70 21.23 16.61
N PRO A 343 22.27 22.47 16.38
CA PRO A 343 22.96 23.66 16.91
C PRO A 343 23.23 23.48 18.40
N ARG A 344 24.44 23.87 18.86
CA ARG A 344 24.89 23.67 20.26
C ARG A 344 23.89 24.15 21.30
N ALA A 345 23.12 25.22 21.01
CA ALA A 345 22.11 25.77 21.91
C ALA A 345 20.95 24.81 22.23
N ILE A 346 20.55 23.91 21.31
CA ILE A 346 19.43 22.99 21.46
C ILE A 346 19.86 21.53 21.61
N ALA A 347 21.15 21.24 21.48
CA ALA A 347 21.70 19.87 21.50
C ALA A 347 21.35 19.12 22.81
N GLY A 348 21.36 19.78 23.96
CA GLY A 348 20.99 19.19 25.24
C GLY A 348 19.50 18.84 25.35
N PHE A 349 18.63 19.68 24.79
CA PHE A 349 17.19 19.45 24.76
C PHE A 349 16.86 18.29 23.79
N VAL A 350 17.46 18.32 22.59
CA VAL A 350 17.29 17.25 21.59
C VAL A 350 17.79 15.90 22.13
N LYS A 351 18.92 15.87 22.85
CA LYS A 351 19.43 14.65 23.47
C LYS A 351 18.46 14.09 24.51
N LYS A 352 17.93 14.92 25.43
CA LYS A 352 16.93 14.51 26.43
C LYS A 352 15.62 14.02 25.78
N LEU A 353 15.21 14.66 24.67
CA LEU A 353 14.05 14.26 23.91
C LEU A 353 14.27 12.90 23.25
N ASN A 354 15.44 12.68 22.64
CA ASN A 354 15.79 11.41 21.99
C ASN A 354 15.88 10.24 22.99
N GLU A 355 16.36 10.47 24.21
CA GLU A 355 16.42 9.44 25.26
C GLU A 355 15.02 8.92 25.68
N LYS A 356 13.99 9.78 25.56
CA LYS A 356 12.59 9.43 25.93
C LYS A 356 11.76 8.89 24.77
N LYS A 357 12.25 8.96 23.53
CA LYS A 357 11.52 8.45 22.37
C LYS A 357 11.41 6.92 22.42
N PRO A 358 10.21 6.38 22.15
CA PRO A 358 10.05 4.94 22.01
C PRO A 358 10.85 4.43 20.80
N ASP A 359 11.33 3.22 20.87
CA ASP A 359 11.90 2.51 19.74
C ASP A 359 10.81 2.12 18.72
N LEU A 360 11.20 1.92 17.48
CA LEU A 360 10.28 1.59 16.38
C LEU A 360 9.47 0.32 16.66
N LEU A 361 10.07 -0.67 17.32
CA LEU A 361 9.40 -1.92 17.67
C LEU A 361 8.29 -1.69 18.70
N THR A 362 8.55 -0.92 19.75
CA THR A 362 7.54 -0.52 20.75
C THR A 362 6.42 0.28 20.09
N THR A 363 6.76 1.20 19.20
CA THR A 363 5.78 2.00 18.45
C THR A 363 4.87 1.11 17.61
N TRP A 364 5.42 0.08 16.96
CA TRP A 364 4.63 -0.87 16.17
C TRP A 364 3.70 -1.72 17.03
N ILE A 365 4.16 -2.19 18.20
CA ILE A 365 3.31 -2.89 19.19
C ILE A 365 2.16 -1.98 19.66
N CYS A 366 2.47 -0.73 20.02
CA CYS A 366 1.44 0.25 20.41
C CYS A 366 0.43 0.50 19.27
N GLY A 367 0.88 0.55 18.02
CA GLY A 367 0.02 0.65 16.84
C GLY A 367 -0.96 -0.53 16.75
N HIS A 368 -0.47 -1.76 16.89
CA HIS A 368 -1.33 -2.94 16.90
C HIS A 368 -2.35 -2.92 18.02
N LEU A 369 -1.93 -2.57 19.23
CA LEU A 369 -2.82 -2.50 20.39
C LEU A 369 -3.86 -1.38 20.26
N LEU A 370 -3.49 -0.23 19.72
CA LEU A 370 -4.41 0.88 19.47
C LEU A 370 -5.48 0.51 18.45
N PHE A 371 -5.09 -0.15 17.34
CA PHE A 371 -6.05 -0.67 16.36
C PHE A 371 -6.97 -1.72 17.00
N ALA A 372 -6.40 -2.66 17.76
CA ALA A 372 -7.17 -3.69 18.45
C ALA A 372 -8.17 -3.07 19.43
N ALA A 373 -7.76 -2.10 20.23
CA ALA A 373 -8.64 -1.39 21.16
C ALA A 373 -9.77 -0.66 20.44
N ALA A 374 -9.46 0.08 19.35
CA ALA A 374 -10.45 0.80 18.58
C ALA A 374 -11.48 -0.15 17.92
N MET A 375 -11.02 -1.17 17.21
CA MET A 375 -11.92 -2.06 16.46
C MET A 375 -12.62 -3.11 17.32
N SER A 376 -12.13 -3.41 18.53
CA SER A 376 -12.88 -4.23 19.48
C SER A 376 -14.14 -3.56 19.99
N LEU A 377 -14.22 -2.24 19.91
CA LEU A 377 -15.41 -1.45 20.26
C LEU A 377 -16.42 -1.34 19.11
N ALA A 378 -16.08 -1.77 17.90
CA ALA A 378 -16.97 -1.66 16.74
C ALA A 378 -18.36 -2.30 16.93
N PRO A 379 -18.51 -3.50 17.54
CA PRO A 379 -19.83 -4.09 17.80
C PRO A 379 -20.73 -3.27 18.74
N PHE A 380 -20.14 -2.40 19.54
CA PHE A 380 -20.85 -1.54 20.50
C PHE A 380 -21.15 -0.14 19.96
N ALA A 381 -20.73 0.15 18.73
CA ALA A 381 -20.98 1.45 18.09
C ALA A 381 -22.46 1.56 17.69
N ARG A 382 -23.21 2.36 18.44
CA ARG A 382 -24.63 2.68 18.22
C ARG A 382 -24.83 4.13 17.77
N SER A 383 -23.80 4.79 17.28
CA SER A 383 -23.83 6.16 16.78
C SER A 383 -22.79 6.32 15.69
N PHE A 384 -23.16 6.98 14.61
CA PHE A 384 -22.26 7.36 13.52
C PHE A 384 -21.04 8.14 14.02
N ARG A 385 -21.26 9.10 14.95
CA ARG A 385 -20.16 9.91 15.50
C ARG A 385 -19.13 9.04 16.23
N PHE A 386 -19.58 8.07 17.01
CA PHE A 386 -18.68 7.14 17.70
C PHE A 386 -17.97 6.20 16.73
N ALA A 387 -18.67 5.66 15.74
CA ALA A 387 -18.06 4.85 14.69
C ALA A 387 -16.99 5.62 13.91
N THR A 388 -17.29 6.87 13.51
CA THR A 388 -16.32 7.78 12.86
C THR A 388 -15.10 8.03 13.75
N PHE A 389 -15.30 8.28 15.04
CA PHE A 389 -14.19 8.45 15.99
C PHE A 389 -13.28 7.22 16.02
N LEU A 390 -13.84 6.00 16.07
CA LEU A 390 -13.06 4.76 16.05
C LEU A 390 -12.27 4.59 14.74
N VAL A 391 -12.88 4.92 13.60
CA VAL A 391 -12.19 4.89 12.30
C VAL A 391 -11.06 5.91 12.26
N CYS A 392 -11.30 7.14 12.70
CA CYS A 392 -10.29 8.20 12.74
C CYS A 392 -9.13 7.85 13.66
N LEU A 393 -9.39 7.20 14.79
CA LEU A 393 -8.37 6.73 15.72
C LEU A 393 -7.43 5.71 15.07
N CYS A 394 -7.93 4.91 14.11
CA CYS A 394 -7.12 3.95 13.35
C CYS A 394 -6.14 4.61 12.36
N GLY A 395 -6.22 5.91 12.13
CA GLY A 395 -5.27 6.62 11.26
C GLY A 395 -3.82 6.57 11.75
N LEU A 396 -3.59 6.66 13.04
CA LEU A 396 -2.24 6.53 13.63
C LEU A 396 -1.67 5.11 13.49
N PRO A 397 -2.38 4.04 13.89
CA PRO A 397 -1.95 2.66 13.64
C PRO A 397 -1.68 2.36 12.16
N TRP A 398 -2.48 2.91 11.24
CA TRP A 398 -2.26 2.74 9.81
C TRP A 398 -0.92 3.31 9.36
N THR A 399 -0.62 4.55 9.76
CA THR A 399 0.66 5.18 9.43
C THR A 399 1.84 4.34 9.94
N ILE A 400 1.75 3.80 11.15
CA ILE A 400 2.78 2.93 11.73
C ILE A 400 2.88 1.62 10.94
N ALA A 401 1.74 0.99 10.60
CA ALA A 401 1.70 -0.28 9.86
C ALA A 401 2.30 -0.18 8.45
N MET A 402 2.20 0.99 7.81
CA MET A 402 2.81 1.22 6.49
C MET A 402 4.31 1.45 6.55
N TRP A 403 4.83 1.98 7.64
CA TRP A 403 6.22 2.38 7.77
C TRP A 403 7.08 1.36 8.54
N ALA A 404 6.65 0.94 9.74
CA ALA A 404 7.47 0.18 10.68
C ALA A 404 7.98 -1.17 10.14
N PRO A 405 7.17 -2.03 9.47
CA PRO A 405 7.64 -3.31 8.95
C PRO A 405 8.74 -3.15 7.91
N SER A 406 8.57 -2.18 7.00
CA SER A 406 9.54 -1.90 5.94
C SER A 406 10.85 -1.36 6.49
N ALA A 407 10.79 -0.48 7.49
CA ALA A 407 11.98 0.06 8.14
C ALA A 407 12.74 -1.02 8.92
N LEU A 408 12.04 -1.87 9.69
CA LEU A 408 12.66 -2.98 10.42
C LEU A 408 13.28 -4.02 9.50
N LEU A 409 12.61 -4.32 8.38
CA LEU A 409 13.13 -5.24 7.37
C LEU A 409 14.38 -4.66 6.69
N GLY A 410 14.38 -3.37 6.36
CA GLY A 410 15.55 -2.70 5.77
C GLY A 410 16.79 -2.78 6.66
N VAL A 411 16.63 -2.54 7.97
CA VAL A 411 17.71 -2.70 8.95
C VAL A 411 18.25 -4.13 8.98
N GLU A 412 17.38 -5.14 8.96
CA GLU A 412 17.80 -6.54 9.00
C GLU A 412 18.46 -6.98 7.68
N VAL A 413 18.01 -6.48 6.54
CA VAL A 413 18.65 -6.70 5.24
C VAL A 413 20.06 -6.12 5.23
N ASN A 414 20.25 -4.89 5.67
CA ASN A 414 21.58 -4.27 5.78
C ASN A 414 22.52 -5.06 6.71
N ARG A 415 21.98 -5.59 7.81
CA ARG A 415 22.74 -6.45 8.72
C ARG A 415 23.18 -7.75 8.08
N LEU A 416 22.30 -8.39 7.30
CA LEU A 416 22.58 -9.66 6.62
C LEU A 416 23.54 -9.50 5.43
N SER A 417 23.62 -8.31 4.85
CA SER A 417 24.51 -7.99 3.73
C SER A 417 25.95 -7.69 4.15
N GLY A 418 26.33 -7.90 5.43
CA GLY A 418 27.69 -7.65 5.90
C GLY A 418 27.96 -6.22 6.37
N GLY A 419 26.96 -5.34 6.42
CA GLY A 419 27.06 -3.96 6.95
C GLY A 419 27.22 -3.87 8.48
N GLY A 420 27.46 -4.97 9.18
CA GLY A 420 27.75 -5.03 10.60
C GLY A 420 29.23 -5.34 10.85
N GLU A 421 29.96 -4.36 11.33
CA GLU A 421 31.33 -4.37 11.87
C GLU A 421 32.49 -4.02 10.93
N GLY A 422 32.42 -4.20 9.60
CA GLY A 422 33.51 -3.81 8.69
C GLY A 422 33.50 -2.31 8.31
N GLY A 423 32.33 -1.71 8.13
CA GLY A 423 32.17 -0.29 7.76
C GLY A 423 32.53 0.70 8.89
N SER A 424 32.45 0.25 10.14
CA SER A 424 32.79 1.04 11.31
C SER A 424 34.33 1.16 11.52
N ALA A 425 35.08 0.17 11.08
CA ALA A 425 36.57 0.19 11.19
C ALA A 425 37.19 1.18 10.20
N TYR A 426 36.64 1.28 8.98
CA TYR A 426 37.14 2.24 7.98
C TYR A 426 36.84 3.72 8.35
N ARG A 427 35.77 3.95 9.10
CA ARG A 427 35.37 5.29 9.57
C ARG A 427 36.16 5.77 10.78
N ARG A 428 36.71 4.87 11.61
CA ARG A 428 37.54 5.25 12.78
C ARG A 428 38.93 5.71 12.39
N LEU A 429 39.46 5.33 11.23
CA LEU A 429 40.79 5.74 10.77
C LEU A 429 40.84 7.16 10.21
N SER A 430 39.69 7.77 9.85
CA SER A 430 39.66 9.14 9.33
C SER A 430 39.39 10.22 10.38
N ASP A 431 39.05 9.86 11.62
CA ASP A 431 38.70 10.81 12.70
C ASP A 431 39.79 11.01 13.78
N GLU A 432 40.95 10.36 13.66
CA GLU A 432 42.09 10.69 14.53
C GLU A 432 42.99 11.72 13.85
N PRO A 433 43.18 12.91 14.45
CA PRO A 433 44.16 13.87 14.00
C PRO A 433 45.53 13.44 14.52
N GLY A 434 46.40 12.93 13.63
CA GLY A 434 47.81 12.77 13.90
C GLY A 434 48.35 11.35 13.84
N ILE A 435 48.36 10.73 12.67
CA ILE A 435 49.32 9.67 12.36
C ILE A 435 50.18 10.18 11.22
N GLU A 436 51.37 10.64 11.57
CA GLU A 436 52.47 10.89 10.62
C GLU A 436 52.86 9.56 9.97
N LEU A 437 52.80 9.50 8.64
CA LEU A 437 53.27 8.37 7.85
C LEU A 437 54.80 8.31 7.97
N PRO A 438 55.42 7.16 8.29
CA PRO A 438 56.85 7.03 8.20
C PRO A 438 57.30 7.06 6.74
N GLU A 439 58.29 7.91 6.44
CA GLU A 439 58.97 7.96 5.15
C GLU A 439 59.57 6.58 4.84
N VAL A 440 59.06 5.92 3.79
CA VAL A 440 59.68 4.71 3.25
C VAL A 440 60.71 5.10 2.21
N GLY A 441 61.98 4.87 2.58
CA GLY A 441 63.13 5.05 1.71
C GLY A 441 63.05 4.17 0.44
N VAL A 442 63.53 4.76 -0.64
CA VAL A 442 63.64 4.15 -1.98
C VAL A 442 64.63 2.99 -1.94
N GLY A 443 64.17 1.78 -2.23
CA GLY A 443 65.00 0.62 -2.49
C GLY A 443 64.31 -0.30 -3.51
N ALA A 444 64.87 -0.34 -4.72
CA ALA A 444 64.38 -1.13 -5.84
C ALA A 444 64.49 -2.63 -5.61
N SER A 445 63.45 -3.40 -5.92
CA SER A 445 63.49 -4.61 -6.75
C SER A 445 62.14 -5.30 -6.85
N ASP A 446 61.74 -5.57 -8.09
CA ASP A 446 60.80 -6.59 -8.60
C ASP A 446 59.89 -7.31 -7.61
N ALA A 447 58.65 -6.85 -7.52
CA ALA A 447 57.49 -7.67 -7.25
C ALA A 447 56.31 -7.05 -7.98
N THR A 448 55.83 -7.72 -9.00
CA THR A 448 54.53 -7.44 -9.65
C THR A 448 53.42 -7.57 -8.62
N VAL A 449 53.09 -6.44 -8.00
CA VAL A 449 51.88 -6.33 -7.18
C VAL A 449 50.72 -6.28 -8.14
N TYR A 450 49.93 -7.35 -8.20
CA TYR A 450 48.59 -7.31 -8.79
C TYR A 450 47.77 -6.29 -7.96
N LEU A 451 47.61 -5.10 -8.50
CA LEU A 451 46.59 -4.17 -8.03
C LEU A 451 45.25 -4.81 -8.31
N GLU A 452 44.69 -5.49 -7.32
CA GLU A 452 43.26 -5.76 -7.30
C GLU A 452 42.54 -4.41 -7.37
N ASP A 453 41.73 -4.26 -8.39
CA ASP A 453 40.96 -3.04 -8.67
C ASP A 453 39.97 -2.83 -7.50
N PRO A 454 40.10 -1.78 -6.65
CA PRO A 454 39.25 -1.61 -5.47
C PRO A 454 37.77 -1.36 -5.84
N MET A 455 37.48 -1.13 -7.13
CA MET A 455 36.14 -0.87 -7.62
C MET A 455 35.34 -2.16 -7.95
N ALA A 456 36.00 -3.30 -8.20
CA ALA A 456 35.32 -4.54 -8.53
C ALA A 456 34.60 -5.19 -7.33
N GLY A 457 35.09 -4.96 -6.11
CA GLY A 457 34.47 -5.48 -4.89
C GLY A 457 33.20 -4.74 -4.48
N THR A 458 33.17 -3.42 -4.69
CA THR A 458 32.03 -2.57 -4.29
C THR A 458 30.81 -2.79 -5.14
N ASP A 459 30.97 -2.99 -6.46
CA ASP A 459 29.83 -3.18 -7.36
C ASP A 459 29.16 -4.56 -7.21
N ALA A 460 29.94 -5.61 -6.93
CA ALA A 460 29.44 -6.94 -6.68
C ALA A 460 28.72 -7.06 -5.32
N GLU A 461 29.23 -6.37 -4.30
CA GLU A 461 28.63 -6.35 -2.95
C GLU A 461 27.34 -5.50 -2.92
N VAL A 462 27.32 -4.38 -3.62
CA VAL A 462 26.14 -3.53 -3.80
C VAL A 462 25.06 -4.26 -4.62
N ALA A 463 25.43 -4.98 -5.67
CA ALA A 463 24.51 -5.77 -6.48
C ALA A 463 23.88 -6.92 -5.65
N SER A 464 24.65 -7.60 -4.80
CA SER A 464 24.15 -8.67 -3.92
C SER A 464 23.18 -8.16 -2.85
N THR A 465 23.45 -6.97 -2.29
CA THR A 465 22.59 -6.33 -1.29
C THR A 465 21.25 -5.87 -1.90
N ALA A 466 21.29 -5.31 -3.12
CA ALA A 466 20.09 -4.88 -3.81
C ALA A 466 19.20 -6.09 -4.21
N GLU A 467 19.80 -7.18 -4.67
CA GLU A 467 19.06 -8.42 -5.00
C GLU A 467 18.44 -9.04 -3.75
N LEU A 468 19.18 -9.12 -2.65
CA LEU A 468 18.71 -9.62 -1.37
C LEU A 468 17.56 -8.79 -0.81
N SER A 469 17.66 -7.46 -0.90
CA SER A 469 16.60 -6.52 -0.51
C SER A 469 15.33 -6.77 -1.32
N GLY A 470 15.42 -6.86 -2.64
CA GLY A 470 14.28 -7.13 -3.51
C GLY A 470 13.53 -8.41 -3.14
N ILE A 471 14.27 -9.49 -2.87
CA ILE A 471 13.69 -10.80 -2.48
C ILE A 471 12.94 -10.68 -1.14
N TYR A 472 13.53 -10.07 -0.12
CA TYR A 472 12.89 -9.99 1.20
C TYR A 472 11.70 -9.04 1.23
N PHE A 473 11.73 -7.91 0.51
CA PHE A 473 10.56 -7.04 0.35
C PHE A 473 9.45 -7.72 -0.45
N GLY A 474 9.81 -8.53 -1.47
CA GLY A 474 8.87 -9.37 -2.20
C GLY A 474 8.19 -10.40 -1.28
N ILE A 475 8.94 -11.04 -0.38
CA ILE A 475 8.40 -11.97 0.61
C ILE A 475 7.49 -11.24 1.61
N LEU A 476 7.89 -10.06 2.11
CA LEU A 476 7.05 -9.25 2.98
C LEU A 476 5.70 -8.92 2.30
N ASN A 477 5.73 -8.61 1.00
CA ASN A 477 4.50 -8.38 0.23
C ASN A 477 3.61 -9.62 0.16
N ILE A 478 4.17 -10.84 0.05
CA ILE A 478 3.41 -12.09 0.11
C ILE A 478 2.72 -12.22 1.48
N TYR A 479 3.43 -11.95 2.58
CA TYR A 479 2.86 -11.98 3.93
C TYR A 479 1.89 -10.84 4.22
N THR A 480 1.84 -9.81 3.38
CA THR A 480 0.81 -8.77 3.38
C THR A 480 -0.43 -9.21 2.60
N THR A 481 -0.25 -9.98 1.53
CA THR A 481 -1.29 -10.37 0.58
C THR A 481 -2.04 -11.64 1.01
N LEU A 482 -1.31 -12.68 1.46
CA LEU A 482 -1.92 -13.95 1.88
C LEU A 482 -2.99 -13.80 2.98
N PRO A 483 -2.80 -13.00 4.06
CA PRO A 483 -3.81 -12.82 5.09
C PRO A 483 -5.09 -12.16 4.57
N GLN A 484 -5.07 -11.45 3.46
CA GLN A 484 -6.26 -10.86 2.86
C GLN A 484 -7.22 -11.94 2.34
N PHE A 485 -6.70 -13.06 1.82
CA PHE A 485 -7.55 -14.23 1.50
C PHE A 485 -8.19 -14.80 2.76
N CYS A 486 -7.43 -14.93 3.86
CA CYS A 486 -7.99 -15.36 5.14
C CYS A 486 -9.08 -14.40 5.62
N GLY A 487 -8.84 -13.09 5.52
CA GLY A 487 -9.82 -12.06 5.86
C GLY A 487 -11.10 -12.15 5.02
N THR A 488 -10.96 -12.39 3.70
CA THR A 488 -12.10 -12.61 2.81
C THR A 488 -12.92 -13.82 3.23
N PHE A 489 -12.29 -14.97 3.49
CA PHE A 489 -13.01 -16.18 3.93
C PHE A 489 -13.68 -15.99 5.28
N ILE A 490 -13.02 -15.33 6.25
CA ILE A 490 -13.63 -14.99 7.53
C ILE A 490 -14.87 -14.12 7.33
N ALA A 491 -14.76 -13.06 6.53
CA ALA A 491 -15.87 -12.17 6.23
C ALA A 491 -17.02 -12.91 5.54
N THR A 492 -16.73 -13.77 4.55
CA THR A 492 -17.73 -14.59 3.88
C THR A 492 -18.51 -15.47 4.86
N ILE A 493 -17.83 -16.14 5.78
CA ILE A 493 -18.45 -17.00 6.79
C ILE A 493 -19.32 -16.18 7.75
N VAL A 494 -18.76 -15.07 8.29
CA VAL A 494 -19.47 -14.21 9.23
C VAL A 494 -20.74 -13.64 8.61
N PHE A 495 -20.64 -13.14 7.38
CA PHE A 495 -21.82 -12.59 6.66
C PHE A 495 -22.84 -13.66 6.35
N SER A 496 -22.42 -14.85 5.94
CA SER A 496 -23.35 -15.97 5.70
C SER A 496 -24.12 -16.42 6.93
N LEU A 497 -23.50 -16.29 8.11
CA LEU A 497 -24.13 -16.72 9.38
C LEU A 497 -24.99 -15.64 10.01
N LEU A 498 -24.55 -14.38 9.97
CA LEU A 498 -25.22 -13.29 10.71
C LEU A 498 -26.17 -12.47 9.82
N GLU A 499 -25.87 -12.29 8.56
CA GLU A 499 -26.68 -11.50 7.62
C GLU A 499 -26.75 -12.20 6.26
N PRO A 500 -27.44 -13.35 6.14
CA PRO A 500 -27.47 -14.15 4.89
C PRO A 500 -28.29 -13.50 3.76
N GLY A 501 -29.11 -12.50 4.06
CA GLY A 501 -29.97 -11.80 3.10
C GLY A 501 -29.29 -10.66 2.35
N LYS A 502 -30.10 -9.96 1.53
CA LYS A 502 -29.71 -8.69 0.91
C LYS A 502 -29.64 -7.60 1.98
N SER A 503 -28.80 -6.58 1.75
CA SER A 503 -28.70 -5.45 2.68
C SER A 503 -30.01 -4.66 2.71
N PRO A 504 -30.71 -4.58 3.85
CA PRO A 504 -32.00 -3.89 3.94
C PRO A 504 -31.88 -2.38 3.71
N GLU A 505 -30.69 -1.80 3.94
CA GLU A 505 -30.41 -0.38 3.79
C GLU A 505 -30.26 0.04 2.32
N LEU A 506 -29.93 -0.91 1.42
CA LEU A 506 -29.63 -0.64 0.01
C LEU A 506 -30.58 -1.33 -0.97
N SER A 507 -31.39 -2.30 -0.53
CA SER A 507 -32.41 -2.92 -1.36
C SER A 507 -33.62 -1.98 -1.47
N GLY A 508 -33.72 -1.27 -2.61
CA GLY A 508 -34.81 -0.33 -2.90
C GLY A 508 -36.17 -0.97 -3.13
N ASP A 509 -36.36 -2.25 -2.85
CA ASP A 509 -37.61 -2.95 -2.90
C ASP A 509 -38.45 -2.58 -1.67
N GLY A 510 -39.51 -1.78 -1.88
CA GLY A 510 -40.49 -1.41 -0.86
C GLY A 510 -41.30 -2.59 -0.26
N SER A 511 -40.91 -3.81 -0.53
CA SER A 511 -41.28 -5.02 0.18
C SER A 511 -40.37 -5.25 1.38
N ALA A 512 -40.32 -4.24 2.25
CA ALA A 512 -39.91 -4.48 3.63
C ALA A 512 -40.95 -5.46 4.21
N ASP A 513 -40.60 -6.72 4.20
CA ASP A 513 -41.22 -7.71 5.07
C ASP A 513 -41.09 -7.16 6.50
N LYS A 514 -42.22 -6.65 7.01
CA LYS A 514 -42.36 -5.91 8.28
C LYS A 514 -42.05 -6.77 9.50
N GLY A 515 -41.10 -7.71 9.42
CA GLY A 515 -40.85 -8.69 10.46
C GLY A 515 -39.41 -8.98 10.82
N THR A 516 -38.43 -8.55 10.07
CA THR A 516 -37.02 -8.74 10.46
C THR A 516 -36.47 -7.41 10.97
N GLU A 517 -36.88 -7.02 12.17
CA GLU A 517 -36.02 -6.13 12.98
C GLU A 517 -34.65 -6.78 12.99
N THR A 518 -33.65 -6.10 12.42
CA THR A 518 -32.24 -6.49 12.52
C THR A 518 -31.79 -6.29 13.97
N SER A 519 -32.31 -7.12 14.88
CA SER A 519 -31.99 -7.09 16.31
C SER A 519 -30.61 -7.68 16.63
N GLY A 520 -29.91 -8.18 15.61
CA GLY A 520 -28.57 -8.74 15.74
C GLY A 520 -27.43 -7.74 15.63
N PRO A 521 -26.23 -8.10 16.09
CA PRO A 521 -25.04 -7.28 15.90
C PRO A 521 -24.73 -7.13 14.40
N ASN A 522 -24.27 -5.95 13.99
CA ASN A 522 -23.85 -5.71 12.59
C ASN A 522 -22.73 -6.69 12.23
N ALA A 523 -22.91 -7.47 11.18
CA ALA A 523 -21.96 -8.50 10.76
C ALA A 523 -20.57 -7.93 10.39
N ILE A 524 -20.54 -6.70 9.82
CA ILE A 524 -19.28 -6.01 9.53
C ILE A 524 -18.56 -5.67 10.82
N ALA A 525 -19.27 -5.19 11.85
CA ALA A 525 -18.67 -4.89 13.15
C ALA A 525 -18.06 -6.15 13.81
N VAL A 526 -18.68 -7.32 13.61
CA VAL A 526 -18.11 -8.60 14.07
C VAL A 526 -16.82 -8.94 13.29
N CYS A 527 -16.78 -8.71 11.97
CA CYS A 527 -15.55 -8.89 11.19
C CYS A 527 -14.43 -7.96 11.67
N LEU A 528 -14.74 -6.69 11.98
CA LEU A 528 -13.79 -5.73 12.54
C LEU A 528 -13.28 -6.17 13.91
N PHE A 529 -14.14 -6.72 14.75
CA PHE A 529 -13.76 -7.30 16.05
C PHE A 529 -12.82 -8.52 15.90
N ILE A 530 -13.11 -9.44 14.98
CA ILE A 530 -12.22 -10.58 14.69
C ILE A 530 -10.88 -10.08 14.19
N GLY A 531 -10.88 -9.07 13.33
CA GLY A 531 -9.67 -8.38 12.87
C GLY A 531 -8.88 -7.74 14.01
N ALA A 532 -9.57 -7.11 14.98
CA ALA A 532 -8.95 -6.57 16.19
C ALA A 532 -8.23 -7.65 16.99
N MET A 533 -8.85 -8.83 17.18
CA MET A 533 -8.23 -9.96 17.88
C MET A 533 -7.00 -10.48 17.15
N SER A 534 -7.03 -10.52 15.82
CA SER A 534 -5.86 -10.87 15.00
C SER A 534 -4.70 -9.89 15.19
N THR A 535 -4.97 -8.59 15.35
CA THR A 535 -3.91 -7.60 15.62
C THR A 535 -3.34 -7.68 17.03
N VAL A 536 -4.08 -8.22 18.03
CA VAL A 536 -3.50 -8.59 19.33
C VAL A 536 -2.45 -9.69 19.16
N VAL A 537 -2.74 -10.70 18.31
CA VAL A 537 -1.76 -11.75 17.99
C VAL A 537 -0.54 -11.14 17.27
N ALA A 538 -0.75 -10.17 16.36
CA ALA A 538 0.34 -9.42 15.72
C ALA A 538 1.21 -8.68 16.74
N ALA A 539 0.61 -8.01 17.72
CA ALA A 539 1.33 -7.33 18.80
C ALA A 539 2.21 -8.31 19.60
N PHE A 540 1.68 -9.49 19.92
CA PHE A 540 2.43 -10.54 20.59
C PHE A 540 3.57 -11.09 19.72
N ALA A 541 3.33 -11.32 18.42
CA ALA A 541 4.36 -11.74 17.48
C ALA A 541 5.48 -10.68 17.36
N THR A 542 5.12 -9.39 17.33
CA THR A 542 6.06 -8.28 17.32
C THR A 542 6.86 -8.20 18.64
N HIS A 543 6.24 -8.46 19.79
CA HIS A 543 6.93 -8.49 21.06
C HIS A 543 8.01 -9.59 21.13
N LYS A 544 7.78 -10.76 20.52
CA LYS A 544 8.77 -11.84 20.44
C LYS A 544 10.05 -11.45 19.71
N LEU A 545 10.00 -10.48 18.77
CA LEU A 545 11.18 -9.91 18.12
C LEU A 545 12.14 -9.27 19.12
N ARG A 546 11.62 -8.68 20.20
CA ARG A 546 12.39 -8.06 21.28
C ARG A 546 13.16 -9.11 22.11
N ALA A 547 12.47 -10.23 22.44
CA ALA A 547 13.06 -11.32 23.21
C ALA A 547 14.19 -12.06 22.48
N GLY A 548 14.11 -12.14 21.13
CA GLY A 548 15.18 -12.71 20.30
C GLY A 548 16.45 -11.84 20.22
N SER A 549 16.34 -10.53 20.45
CA SER A 549 17.48 -9.58 20.49
C SER A 549 18.36 -9.75 21.74
N GLY A 550 17.77 -10.14 22.89
CA GLY A 550 18.49 -10.29 24.15
C GLY A 550 19.31 -11.59 24.27
N LYS A 551 18.93 -12.64 23.55
CA LYS A 551 19.61 -13.95 23.64
C LYS A 551 20.89 -14.05 22.78
N GLY A 552 21.07 -13.15 21.81
CA GLY A 552 22.30 -13.07 21.00
C GLY A 552 23.46 -12.33 21.70
N ALA A 553 23.16 -11.37 22.55
CA ALA A 553 24.16 -10.59 23.26
C ALA A 553 24.84 -11.32 24.43
N PHE A 554 24.19 -12.36 24.99
CA PHE A 554 24.72 -13.12 26.14
C PHE A 554 25.58 -14.34 25.74
N ARG A 555 25.72 -14.67 24.46
CA ARG A 555 26.51 -15.83 23.98
C ARG A 555 27.93 -15.49 23.50
N ILE A 556 28.33 -14.22 23.58
CA ILE A 556 29.69 -13.78 23.18
C ILE A 556 30.56 -13.49 24.42
N LEU A 557 30.07 -13.65 25.63
CA LEU A 557 30.83 -13.48 26.89
C LEU A 557 30.81 -14.76 27.76
N GLY A 558 30.92 -15.91 27.15
CA GLY A 558 31.13 -17.18 27.85
C GLY A 558 32.07 -18.06 27.08
#